data_177d3287e7de25cb8ca5483f37ed2f48
#
_entry.id   177d3287e7de25cb8ca5483f37ed2f48
#
_cell.length_a   1.000
_cell.length_b   1.000
_cell.length_c   1.000
_cell.angle_alpha   90.00
_cell.angle_beta   90.00
_cell.angle_gamma   90.00
#
_symmetry.space_group_name_H-M   'P 1'
#
loop_
_entity.id
_entity.type
_entity.pdbx_description
1 polymer ?
#
loop_
_entity_poly.entity_id
_entity_poly.type
_entity_poly.pdbx_seq_one_letter_code
_entity_poly.pdbx_strand_id
1 'polypeptide(L)'
;DYIDLYQLHWPERKTNFFGRLGYEHKEEETSGFKGKWNKIETILKVLKKFVEQGKIRYIGLSNETSWGLSNFLGLSTLHKLPRVVSVQNPYNLLCRTYEIGLAEISIREKSGLLAYSPLAGGFLTGKYRNNNLPENSRQKLFGDYYTRYSKPNASIVIEKYFDIAKKF
;
A
#
# COMPACT_ATOMS: atom_id res chain seq x y z
N ASP A 1 -12.79 23.00 10.56
CA ASP A 1 -11.88 21.83 10.64
C ASP A 1 -11.81 21.17 9.27
N TYR A 2 -10.62 20.68 8.90
CA TYR A 2 -10.35 20.01 7.63
C TYR A 2 -9.33 18.88 7.82
N ILE A 3 -9.24 18.01 6.81
CA ILE A 3 -8.26 16.92 6.73
C ILE A 3 -7.24 17.30 5.65
N ASP A 4 -5.94 17.28 6.00
CA ASP A 4 -4.88 17.59 5.03
C ASP A 4 -4.77 16.49 3.96
N LEU A 5 -4.74 15.23 4.36
CA LEU A 5 -4.65 14.09 3.46
C LEU A 5 -5.69 13.02 3.84
N TYR A 6 -6.69 12.82 3.00
CA TYR A 6 -7.66 11.74 3.14
C TYR A 6 -7.25 10.54 2.26
N GLN A 7 -7.04 9.40 2.89
CA GLN A 7 -6.59 8.20 2.19
C GLN A 7 -7.68 7.12 2.14
N LEU A 8 -7.93 6.59 0.95
CA LEU A 8 -8.72 5.37 0.78
C LEU A 8 -7.90 4.18 1.25
N HIS A 9 -8.44 3.40 2.22
CA HIS A 9 -7.66 2.41 2.97
C HIS A 9 -7.24 1.19 2.13
N TRP A 10 -8.09 0.76 1.22
CA TRP A 10 -7.81 -0.33 0.26
C TRP A 10 -8.67 -0.20 -1.00
N PRO A 11 -8.30 -0.92 -2.08
CA PRO A 11 -9.09 -0.97 -3.31
C PRO A 11 -10.52 -1.46 -3.06
N GLU A 12 -11.49 -0.86 -3.75
CA GLU A 12 -12.91 -1.26 -3.74
C GLU A 12 -13.19 -2.56 -4.50
N ARG A 13 -12.19 -3.11 -5.16
CA ARG A 13 -12.23 -4.34 -5.97
C ARG A 13 -11.38 -5.44 -5.38
N LYS A 14 -11.60 -6.70 -5.80
CA LYS A 14 -10.72 -7.81 -5.47
C LYS A 14 -9.40 -7.66 -6.23
N THR A 15 -8.31 -7.54 -5.50
CA THR A 15 -6.96 -7.46 -6.04
C THR A 15 -5.95 -7.87 -4.95
N ASN A 16 -4.67 -7.89 -5.31
CA ASN A 16 -3.60 -8.22 -4.38
C ASN A 16 -3.31 -7.06 -3.45
N PHE A 17 -3.73 -7.17 -2.20
CA PHE A 17 -3.39 -6.24 -1.14
C PHE A 17 -3.15 -6.98 0.18
N PHE A 18 -2.60 -6.32 1.17
CA PHE A 18 -2.23 -6.87 2.47
C PHE A 18 -1.33 -8.12 2.41
N GLY A 19 -0.45 -8.18 1.38
CA GLY A 19 0.53 -9.26 1.23
C GLY A 19 0.01 -10.51 0.52
N ARG A 20 -1.18 -10.47 -0.04
CA ARG A 20 -1.64 -11.53 -0.94
C ARG A 20 -0.84 -11.48 -2.24
N LEU A 21 -0.42 -12.65 -2.71
CA LEU A 21 0.23 -12.85 -4.00
C LEU A 21 -0.64 -13.77 -4.86
N GLY A 22 -0.58 -13.59 -6.17
CA GLY A 22 -1.40 -14.35 -7.10
C GLY A 22 -2.77 -13.70 -7.32
N TYR A 23 -2.96 -13.10 -8.48
CA TYR A 23 -4.23 -12.49 -8.87
C TYR A 23 -5.17 -13.56 -9.39
N GLU A 24 -6.32 -13.73 -8.73
CA GLU A 24 -7.40 -14.60 -9.18
C GLU A 24 -8.44 -13.76 -9.92
N HIS A 25 -8.54 -14.02 -11.23
CA HIS A 25 -9.52 -13.36 -12.08
C HIS A 25 -10.87 -14.09 -11.99
N LYS A 26 -11.95 -13.34 -11.79
CA LYS A 26 -13.31 -13.84 -11.89
C LYS A 26 -14.02 -13.14 -13.05
N GLU A 27 -14.65 -13.93 -13.95
CA GLU A 27 -15.30 -13.40 -15.16
C GLU A 27 -16.35 -12.30 -14.88
N GLU A 28 -17.09 -12.42 -13.79
CA GLU A 28 -18.04 -11.39 -13.34
C GLU A 28 -17.38 -10.02 -13.09
N GLU A 29 -16.07 -10.03 -12.90
CA GLU A 29 -15.29 -8.82 -12.69
C GLU A 29 -14.78 -8.19 -14.00
N THR A 30 -14.80 -8.92 -15.13
CA THR A 30 -14.37 -8.43 -16.45
C THR A 30 -15.46 -7.85 -17.32
N SER A 31 -16.71 -8.19 -17.09
CA SER A 31 -17.84 -7.69 -17.87
C SER A 31 -17.98 -6.16 -17.85
N GLY A 32 -17.01 -5.50 -17.31
CA GLY A 32 -17.10 -4.13 -16.98
C GLY A 32 -16.09 -3.17 -17.56
N PHE A 33 -15.73 -3.22 -18.82
CA PHE A 33 -15.32 -1.99 -19.48
C PHE A 33 -16.41 -0.91 -19.34
N LYS A 34 -17.67 -1.33 -19.23
CA LYS A 34 -18.83 -0.45 -19.00
C LYS A 34 -19.21 -0.24 -17.52
N GLY A 35 -18.77 -1.08 -16.58
CA GLY A 35 -19.29 -1.03 -15.20
C GLY A 35 -18.29 -0.59 -14.12
N LYS A 36 -17.01 -0.90 -14.24
CA LYS A 36 -16.04 -0.74 -13.13
C LYS A 36 -15.25 0.55 -13.15
N TRP A 37 -15.02 1.14 -14.28
CA TRP A 37 -14.47 2.50 -14.39
C TRP A 37 -15.36 3.52 -13.67
N ASN A 38 -16.68 3.28 -13.68
CA ASN A 38 -17.65 4.11 -12.98
C ASN A 38 -17.45 4.17 -11.46
N LYS A 39 -16.85 3.13 -10.83
CA LYS A 39 -16.63 3.14 -9.38
C LYS A 39 -15.53 4.13 -8.99
N ILE A 40 -14.35 4.05 -9.63
CA ILE A 40 -13.24 4.98 -9.36
C ILE A 40 -13.66 6.41 -9.69
N GLU A 41 -14.30 6.62 -10.83
CA GLU A 41 -14.79 7.94 -11.21
C GLU A 41 -15.84 8.46 -10.21
N THR A 42 -16.76 7.60 -9.78
CA THR A 42 -17.77 7.95 -8.76
C THR A 42 -17.11 8.34 -7.43
N ILE A 43 -16.11 7.58 -6.98
CA ILE A 43 -15.33 7.91 -5.78
C ILE A 43 -14.66 9.27 -5.93
N LEU A 44 -14.00 9.53 -7.05
CA LEU A 44 -13.34 10.81 -7.32
C LEU A 44 -14.33 11.97 -7.36
N LYS A 45 -15.52 11.79 -7.94
CA LYS A 45 -16.62 12.80 -7.93
C LYS A 45 -17.11 13.11 -6.52
N VAL A 46 -17.22 12.10 -5.65
CA VAL A 46 -17.59 12.30 -4.25
C VAL A 46 -16.49 13.07 -3.52
N LEU A 47 -15.24 12.66 -3.69
CA LEU A 47 -14.08 13.32 -3.06
C LEU A 47 -13.94 14.78 -3.54
N LYS A 48 -14.23 15.05 -4.82
CA LYS A 48 -14.25 16.41 -5.36
C LYS A 48 -15.16 17.35 -4.56
N LYS A 49 -16.37 16.89 -4.21
CA LYS A 49 -17.30 17.68 -3.39
C LYS A 49 -16.69 18.07 -2.04
N PHE A 50 -15.96 17.15 -1.39
CA PHE A 50 -15.33 17.46 -0.10
C PHE A 50 -14.12 18.37 -0.24
N VAL A 51 -13.37 18.26 -1.34
CA VAL A 51 -12.27 19.18 -1.65
C VAL A 51 -12.82 20.59 -1.92
N GLU A 52 -13.87 20.72 -2.74
CA GLU A 52 -14.53 22.00 -3.04
C GLU A 52 -15.15 22.66 -1.80
N GLN A 53 -15.62 21.85 -0.84
CA GLN A 53 -16.12 22.32 0.46
C GLN A 53 -14.98 22.70 1.44
N GLY A 54 -13.72 22.53 1.08
CA GLY A 54 -12.59 22.77 1.95
C GLY A 54 -12.42 21.80 3.11
N LYS A 55 -13.15 20.66 3.10
CA LYS A 55 -13.08 19.63 4.13
C LYS A 55 -11.87 18.70 3.99
N ILE A 56 -11.38 18.53 2.78
CA ILE A 56 -10.21 17.74 2.43
C ILE A 56 -9.30 18.60 1.55
N ARG A 57 -8.00 18.62 1.82
CA ARG A 57 -7.01 19.29 0.96
C ARG A 57 -6.52 18.38 -0.15
N TYR A 58 -6.06 17.18 0.23
CA TYR A 58 -5.48 16.22 -0.71
C TYR A 58 -6.09 14.83 -0.50
N ILE A 59 -6.06 14.04 -1.57
CA ILE A 59 -6.48 12.64 -1.53
C ILE A 59 -5.29 11.72 -1.79
N GLY A 60 -5.29 10.57 -1.12
CA GLY A 60 -4.32 9.50 -1.28
C GLY A 60 -5.00 8.14 -1.36
N LEU A 61 -4.23 7.15 -1.76
CA LEU A 61 -4.65 5.74 -1.80
C LEU A 61 -3.83 4.94 -0.81
N SER A 62 -4.31 3.76 -0.43
CA SER A 62 -3.53 2.80 0.33
C SER A 62 -3.78 1.38 -0.18
N ASN A 63 -2.75 0.54 -0.12
CA ASN A 63 -2.78 -0.83 -0.61
C ASN A 63 -3.19 -0.96 -2.09
N GLU A 64 -2.95 0.09 -2.86
CA GLU A 64 -3.34 0.13 -4.26
C GLU A 64 -2.30 -0.54 -5.16
N THR A 65 -2.75 -0.99 -6.31
CA THR A 65 -1.91 -1.59 -7.35
C THR A 65 -1.51 -0.55 -8.39
N SER A 66 -0.54 -0.90 -9.24
CA SER A 66 -0.12 -0.06 -10.38
C SER A 66 -1.30 0.26 -11.30
N TRP A 67 -2.14 -0.74 -11.59
CA TRP A 67 -3.33 -0.56 -12.41
C TRP A 67 -4.30 0.46 -11.80
N GLY A 68 -4.60 0.32 -10.50
CA GLY A 68 -5.54 1.22 -9.84
C GLY A 68 -5.02 2.65 -9.74
N LEU A 69 -3.75 2.83 -9.36
CA LEU A 69 -3.15 4.17 -9.31
C LEU A 69 -3.18 4.85 -10.68
N SER A 70 -2.83 4.13 -11.76
CA SER A 70 -2.90 4.67 -13.14
C SER A 70 -4.32 5.11 -13.49
N ASN A 71 -5.32 4.30 -13.12
CA ASN A 71 -6.73 4.64 -13.40
C ASN A 71 -7.21 5.86 -12.62
N PHE A 72 -6.88 5.96 -11.33
CA PHE A 72 -7.20 7.15 -10.54
C PHE A 72 -6.57 8.41 -11.14
N LEU A 73 -5.31 8.35 -11.53
CA LEU A 73 -4.60 9.48 -12.13
C LEU A 73 -5.15 9.85 -13.52
N GLY A 74 -5.40 8.85 -14.38
CA GLY A 74 -5.95 9.05 -15.71
C GLY A 74 -7.34 9.68 -15.67
N LEU A 75 -8.24 9.15 -14.82
CA LEU A 75 -9.59 9.72 -14.65
C LEU A 75 -9.57 11.11 -14.01
N SER A 76 -8.64 11.37 -13.10
CA SER A 76 -8.46 12.71 -12.53
C SER A 76 -8.11 13.71 -13.62
N THR A 77 -7.22 13.37 -14.54
CA THR A 77 -6.83 14.24 -15.66
C THR A 77 -7.98 14.39 -16.66
N LEU A 78 -8.58 13.27 -17.09
CA LEU A 78 -9.63 13.27 -18.12
C LEU A 78 -10.87 14.07 -17.71
N HIS A 79 -11.29 13.93 -16.45
CA HIS A 79 -12.54 14.54 -15.95
C HIS A 79 -12.33 15.73 -15.02
N LYS A 80 -11.11 16.27 -14.93
CA LYS A 80 -10.77 17.39 -14.04
C LYS A 80 -11.23 17.15 -12.59
N LEU A 81 -10.91 15.95 -12.09
CA LEU A 81 -11.21 15.52 -10.73
C LEU A 81 -9.95 15.68 -9.85
N PRO A 82 -10.09 15.64 -8.51
CA PRO A 82 -8.95 15.74 -7.60
C PRO A 82 -7.89 14.67 -7.89
N ARG A 83 -6.64 15.11 -7.93
CA ARG A 83 -5.51 14.20 -8.20
C ARG A 83 -5.07 13.50 -6.93
N VAL A 84 -4.77 12.20 -7.05
CA VAL A 84 -4.11 11.43 -6.02
C VAL A 84 -2.66 11.90 -5.86
N VAL A 85 -2.28 12.31 -4.65
CA VAL A 85 -0.94 12.84 -4.36
C VAL A 85 -0.01 11.83 -3.72
N SER A 86 -0.56 10.74 -3.16
CA SER A 86 0.24 9.71 -2.48
C SER A 86 -0.41 8.33 -2.57
N VAL A 87 0.43 7.31 -2.43
CA VAL A 87 0.00 5.93 -2.21
C VAL A 87 0.70 5.36 -0.98
N GLN A 88 -0.06 4.80 -0.04
CA GLN A 88 0.49 4.17 1.16
C GLN A 88 0.51 2.65 1.00
N ASN A 89 1.70 2.09 0.82
CA ASN A 89 1.90 0.66 0.57
C ASN A 89 3.02 0.09 1.45
N PRO A 90 3.06 -1.25 1.66
CA PRO A 90 4.15 -1.87 2.39
C PRO A 90 5.45 -1.71 1.61
N TYR A 91 6.47 -1.20 2.27
CA TYR A 91 7.78 -1.08 1.67
C TYR A 91 8.88 -1.14 2.74
N ASN A 92 9.73 -2.13 2.63
CA ASN A 92 10.88 -2.36 3.52
C ASN A 92 11.83 -3.38 2.89
N LEU A 93 12.97 -3.66 3.52
CA LEU A 93 13.98 -4.59 3.02
C LEU A 93 13.49 -6.04 2.82
N LEU A 94 12.41 -6.46 3.51
CA LEU A 94 11.79 -7.78 3.35
C LEU A 94 10.59 -7.78 2.39
N CYS A 95 10.11 -6.60 1.98
CA CYS A 95 8.95 -6.46 1.10
C CYS A 95 9.20 -5.33 0.10
N ARG A 96 9.70 -5.68 -1.08
CA ARG A 96 10.06 -4.76 -2.15
C ARG A 96 9.09 -4.80 -3.34
N THR A 97 7.90 -5.37 -3.14
CA THR A 97 6.87 -5.50 -4.20
C THR A 97 6.44 -4.17 -4.79
N TYR A 98 6.55 -3.08 -4.03
CA TYR A 98 6.30 -1.72 -4.50
C TYR A 98 7.17 -1.34 -5.72
N GLU A 99 8.41 -1.82 -5.78
CA GLU A 99 9.34 -1.51 -6.86
C GLU A 99 8.91 -2.11 -8.20
N ILE A 100 8.04 -3.14 -8.17
CA ILE A 100 7.55 -3.82 -9.37
C ILE A 100 6.37 -3.05 -9.97
N GLY A 101 6.63 -1.87 -10.51
CA GLY A 101 5.65 -1.05 -11.23
C GLY A 101 5.12 0.17 -10.50
N LEU A 102 4.81 0.12 -9.19
CA LEU A 102 4.33 1.30 -8.46
C LEU A 102 5.39 2.38 -8.33
N ALA A 103 6.66 2.02 -8.16
CA ALA A 103 7.74 2.99 -8.04
C ALA A 103 7.88 3.84 -9.31
N GLU A 104 7.83 3.23 -10.49
CA GLU A 104 7.89 3.96 -11.74
C GLU A 104 6.74 4.96 -11.88
N ILE A 105 5.50 4.52 -11.65
CA ILE A 105 4.32 5.38 -11.73
C ILE A 105 4.42 6.53 -10.73
N SER A 106 4.81 6.24 -9.49
CA SER A 106 4.93 7.25 -8.44
C SER A 106 5.95 8.33 -8.79
N ILE A 107 7.08 7.96 -9.39
CA ILE A 107 8.12 8.89 -9.81
C ILE A 107 7.64 9.74 -10.99
N ARG A 108 7.13 9.09 -12.05
CA ARG A 108 6.68 9.76 -13.27
C ARG A 108 5.50 10.67 -13.03
N GLU A 109 4.55 10.19 -12.25
CA GLU A 109 3.30 10.89 -11.95
C GLU A 109 3.37 11.77 -10.68
N LYS A 110 4.52 11.82 -10.01
CA LYS A 110 4.71 12.61 -8.77
C LYS A 110 3.65 12.30 -7.70
N SER A 111 3.27 11.01 -7.58
CA SER A 111 2.41 10.51 -6.52
C SER A 111 3.26 9.82 -5.48
N GLY A 112 3.53 10.46 -4.33
CA GLY A 112 4.53 10.02 -3.35
C GLY A 112 4.18 8.71 -2.65
N LEU A 113 5.21 7.97 -2.21
CA LEU A 113 5.04 6.79 -1.36
C LEU A 113 5.02 7.18 0.12
N LEU A 114 4.01 6.71 0.85
CA LEU A 114 3.99 6.60 2.30
C LEU A 114 4.24 5.14 2.67
N ALA A 115 5.50 4.82 3.00
CA ALA A 115 5.87 3.44 3.32
C ALA A 115 5.33 3.02 4.69
N TYR A 116 4.49 1.98 4.74
CA TYR A 116 4.12 1.38 6.02
C TYR A 116 4.92 0.11 6.32
N SER A 117 5.03 -0.20 7.61
CA SER A 117 5.88 -1.28 8.14
C SER A 117 7.34 -1.17 7.69
N PRO A 118 8.00 0.00 7.78
CA PRO A 118 9.38 0.17 7.32
C PRO A 118 10.36 -0.76 8.05
N LEU A 119 10.04 -1.15 9.27
CA LEU A 119 10.80 -2.13 10.07
C LEU A 119 10.20 -3.56 10.01
N ALA A 120 9.41 -3.86 8.98
CA ALA A 120 8.81 -5.19 8.76
C ALA A 120 8.09 -5.74 10.01
N GLY A 121 7.20 -4.93 10.63
CA GLY A 121 6.50 -5.33 11.84
C GLY A 121 7.39 -5.55 13.07
N GLY A 122 8.62 -5.07 13.03
CA GLY A 122 9.62 -5.21 14.10
C GLY A 122 10.69 -6.26 13.83
N PHE A 123 10.58 -7.03 12.73
CA PHE A 123 11.59 -8.04 12.40
C PHE A 123 12.96 -7.43 12.10
N LEU A 124 13.00 -6.29 11.42
CA LEU A 124 14.26 -5.60 11.11
C LEU A 124 14.90 -4.87 12.30
N THR A 125 14.25 -4.83 13.45
CA THR A 125 14.87 -4.30 14.68
C THR A 125 15.80 -5.30 15.36
N GLY A 126 15.75 -6.56 14.96
CA GLY A 126 16.49 -7.66 15.59
C GLY A 126 15.85 -8.24 16.86
N LYS A 127 14.77 -7.67 17.39
CA LYS A 127 14.16 -8.15 18.65
C LYS A 127 13.59 -9.57 18.61
N TYR A 128 13.35 -10.11 17.41
CA TYR A 128 12.84 -11.46 17.21
C TYR A 128 13.94 -12.47 16.82
N ARG A 129 15.21 -12.07 16.83
CA ARG A 129 16.34 -12.96 16.54
C ARG A 129 16.46 -14.05 17.59
N ASN A 130 17.09 -15.18 17.21
CA ASN A 130 17.30 -16.33 18.09
C ASN A 130 16.03 -16.85 18.76
N ASN A 131 14.91 -16.82 18.02
CA ASN A 131 13.58 -17.19 18.52
C ASN A 131 13.10 -16.40 19.73
N ASN A 132 13.70 -15.23 19.99
CA ASN A 132 13.25 -14.35 21.04
C ASN A 132 11.86 -13.76 20.70
N LEU A 133 10.94 -13.83 21.63
CA LEU A 133 9.56 -13.35 21.42
C LEU A 133 9.13 -12.52 22.63
N PRO A 134 9.50 -11.22 22.69
CA PRO A 134 9.17 -10.36 23.82
C PRO A 134 7.67 -10.31 24.12
N GLU A 135 7.29 -10.39 25.39
CA GLU A 135 5.89 -10.53 25.85
C GLU A 135 4.92 -9.52 25.23
N ASN A 136 5.26 -8.24 25.21
CA ASN A 136 4.42 -7.18 24.68
C ASN A 136 4.73 -6.83 23.22
N SER A 137 5.35 -7.74 22.49
CA SER A 137 5.66 -7.51 21.08
C SER A 137 4.48 -7.84 20.18
N ARG A 138 4.41 -7.14 19.04
CA ARG A 138 3.37 -7.38 18.03
C ARG A 138 3.30 -8.86 17.60
N GLN A 139 4.46 -9.51 17.42
CA GLN A 139 4.52 -10.91 17.02
C GLN A 139 4.01 -11.86 18.10
N LYS A 140 4.25 -11.55 19.37
CA LYS A 140 3.71 -12.34 20.50
C LYS A 140 2.20 -12.21 20.61
N LEU A 141 1.68 -10.99 20.48
CA LEU A 141 0.26 -10.70 20.66
C LEU A 141 -0.61 -11.04 19.46
N PHE A 142 -0.06 -10.93 18.24
CA PHE A 142 -0.83 -10.99 16.99
C PHE A 142 -0.13 -11.80 15.89
N GLY A 143 0.75 -12.73 16.24
CA GLY A 143 1.60 -13.48 15.29
C GLY A 143 0.82 -14.20 14.20
N ASP A 144 -0.32 -14.76 14.53
CA ASP A 144 -1.18 -15.48 13.59
C ASP A 144 -1.72 -14.58 12.47
N TYR A 145 -1.90 -13.28 12.74
CA TYR A 145 -2.32 -12.29 11.75
C TYR A 145 -1.14 -11.71 10.94
N TYR A 146 0.06 -11.66 11.52
CA TYR A 146 1.20 -10.94 10.93
C TYR A 146 2.25 -11.87 10.34
N THR A 147 1.83 -12.79 9.49
CA THR A 147 2.71 -13.81 8.89
C THR A 147 3.52 -13.33 7.69
N ARG A 148 3.30 -12.08 7.22
CA ARG A 148 3.95 -11.55 6.01
C ARG A 148 5.48 -11.60 6.09
N TYR A 149 6.05 -11.31 7.25
CA TYR A 149 7.50 -11.18 7.48
C TYR A 149 8.11 -12.35 8.25
N SER A 150 7.32 -13.38 8.60
CA SER A 150 7.75 -14.57 9.31
C SER A 150 7.90 -15.82 8.43
N LYS A 151 8.10 -15.63 7.13
CA LYS A 151 8.32 -16.73 6.19
C LYS A 151 9.65 -17.44 6.49
N PRO A 152 9.80 -18.74 6.18
CA PRO A 152 10.99 -19.52 6.53
C PRO A 152 12.33 -18.87 6.16
N ASN A 153 12.40 -18.22 5.00
CA ASN A 153 13.63 -17.56 4.54
C ASN A 153 13.87 -16.17 5.16
N ALA A 154 12.89 -15.60 5.87
CA ALA A 154 13.01 -14.26 6.40
C ALA A 154 14.10 -14.15 7.47
N SER A 155 14.24 -15.16 8.34
CA SER A 155 15.27 -15.18 9.39
C SER A 155 16.67 -15.13 8.80
N ILE A 156 16.95 -15.91 7.75
CA ILE A 156 18.24 -15.93 7.05
C ILE A 156 18.59 -14.55 6.49
N VAL A 157 17.62 -13.91 5.87
CA VAL A 157 17.82 -12.59 5.26
C VAL A 157 18.00 -11.50 6.34
N ILE A 158 17.24 -11.57 7.43
CA ILE A 158 17.35 -10.66 8.57
C ILE A 158 18.76 -10.73 9.18
N GLU A 159 19.33 -11.92 9.38
CA GLU A 159 20.70 -12.07 9.90
C GLU A 159 21.73 -11.38 8.98
N LYS A 160 21.61 -11.55 7.67
CA LYS A 160 22.49 -10.87 6.70
C LYS A 160 22.38 -9.34 6.77
N TYR A 161 21.18 -8.80 6.91
CA TYR A 161 21.00 -7.35 7.11
C TYR A 161 21.59 -6.89 8.44
N PHE A 162 21.48 -7.70 9.47
CA PHE A 162 22.06 -7.38 10.76
C PHE A 162 23.60 -7.36 10.71
N ASP A 163 24.21 -8.30 9.99
CA ASP A 163 25.66 -8.34 9.79
C ASP A 163 26.17 -7.14 8.99
N ILE A 164 25.39 -6.66 8.02
CA ILE A 164 25.70 -5.42 7.31
C ILE A 164 25.61 -4.24 8.27
N ALA A 165 24.51 -4.08 9.01
CA ALA A 165 24.31 -2.97 9.92
C ALA A 165 25.36 -2.85 11.02
N LYS A 166 26.01 -3.95 11.40
CA LYS A 166 27.14 -3.93 12.38
C LYS A 166 28.45 -3.38 11.82
N LYS A 167 28.57 -3.27 10.49
CA LYS A 167 29.79 -2.78 9.84
C LYS A 167 29.82 -1.27 9.70
N PHE A 168 28.68 -0.61 9.94
CA PHE A 168 28.48 0.84 9.86
C PHE A 168 27.96 1.41 11.18
#